data_3de18801035e924500562ed72a117539
#
_entry.id   3de18801035e924500562ed72a117539
#
_cell.length_a   1.000
_cell.length_b   1.000
_cell.length_c   1.000
_cell.angle_alpha   90.00
_cell.angle_beta   90.00
_cell.angle_gamma   90.00
#
_symmetry.space_group_name_H-M   'P 1'
#
loop_
_entity.id
_entity.type
_entity.pdbx_description
1 polymer ?
#
loop_
_entity_poly.entity_id
_entity_poly.type
_entity_poly.pdbx_seq_one_letter_code
_entity_poly.pdbx_strand_id
1 'polypeptide(L)'
;MAAMVLIGLFVNLLVTQPEPPLPEARDVVKVSKPIALIKALSGSLVYTGDRGLMSKDLKEGDSLEGGTIEGMTPDAWFELEFSDGSTVMITGVSMLTFSDEGQKKLRLKEGGFSANVNPQPEGKPMLVLTRTALFEVMGTRFSVDAAATAATLTVSEGRVRATRLSDSKSVEVSAQYRVVASQNYELIPERLPDSVFTWQSQFEKGKKQGNGDWIPAQGNEPAHLRAIPYTIDAKLDPQQRTLYTISTKVTQEDSPSVILAPGSRIRVQGKMDNPHKIWFGLTLRKPDGGFAGHFQIIVPTERFRAGEIFDITLNPEEYHLDPSLKKWAAGLSKTPFNLEIGSLWCHSLWDPVGLQVHKMEIISAK
;
A
#
# COMPACT_ATOMS: atom_id res chain seq x y z
N MET A 1 25.65 -14.65 -104.25
CA MET A 1 24.67 -13.76 -103.64
C MET A 1 24.78 -13.92 -102.14
N ALA A 2 25.43 -13.00 -101.51
CA ALA A 2 25.68 -13.01 -100.04
C ALA A 2 24.92 -11.83 -99.47
N ALA A 3 23.97 -12.11 -98.58
CA ALA A 3 23.24 -11.09 -97.85
C ALA A 3 23.95 -10.87 -96.46
N MET A 4 24.51 -9.68 -96.28
CA MET A 4 25.04 -9.23 -94.99
C MET A 4 23.88 -8.80 -94.12
N VAL A 5 23.80 -9.43 -92.95
CA VAL A 5 22.92 -9.00 -91.83
C VAL A 5 23.74 -8.15 -90.87
N LEU A 6 23.44 -6.86 -90.81
CA LEU A 6 23.96 -5.90 -89.84
C LEU A 6 23.22 -6.10 -88.49
N ILE A 7 23.89 -6.56 -87.46
CA ILE A 7 23.36 -6.59 -86.09
C ILE A 7 23.73 -5.29 -85.41
N GLY A 8 22.77 -4.40 -85.22
CA GLY A 8 22.95 -3.15 -84.47
C GLY A 8 22.93 -3.45 -82.94
N LEU A 9 24.01 -3.20 -82.24
CA LEU A 9 24.11 -3.25 -80.80
C LEU A 9 23.44 -1.98 -80.25
N PHE A 10 22.27 -2.10 -79.65
CA PHE A 10 21.68 -1.05 -78.83
C PHE A 10 22.25 -1.22 -77.41
N VAL A 11 23.21 -0.38 -77.02
CA VAL A 11 23.65 -0.21 -75.63
C VAL A 11 22.61 0.68 -74.96
N ASN A 12 21.72 0.06 -74.19
CA ASN A 12 20.80 0.79 -73.33
C ASN A 12 21.60 1.29 -72.09
N LEU A 13 21.92 2.58 -72.08
CA LEU A 13 22.49 3.28 -70.93
C LEU A 13 21.33 3.46 -69.92
N LEU A 14 21.21 2.52 -68.97
CA LEU A 14 20.39 2.68 -67.79
C LEU A 14 20.95 3.80 -66.95
N VAL A 15 20.45 4.99 -67.09
CA VAL A 15 20.64 6.09 -66.14
C VAL A 15 19.88 5.69 -64.87
N THR A 16 20.57 5.14 -63.87
CA THR A 16 20.03 4.99 -62.52
C THR A 16 19.81 6.38 -61.93
N GLN A 17 18.56 6.80 -61.90
CA GLN A 17 18.19 7.96 -61.11
C GLN A 17 18.43 7.61 -59.63
N PRO A 18 19.07 8.48 -58.86
CA PRO A 18 19.18 8.26 -57.40
C PRO A 18 17.76 8.22 -56.83
N GLU A 19 17.40 7.15 -56.15
CA GLU A 19 16.18 7.10 -55.36
C GLU A 19 16.07 8.34 -54.46
N PRO A 20 14.93 8.99 -54.40
CA PRO A 20 14.72 10.08 -53.45
C PRO A 20 15.00 9.54 -52.05
N PRO A 21 15.68 10.27 -51.18
CA PRO A 21 15.94 9.85 -49.82
C PRO A 21 14.59 9.53 -49.19
N LEU A 22 14.49 8.31 -48.60
CA LEU A 22 13.33 7.94 -47.79
C LEU A 22 13.08 9.08 -46.81
N PRO A 23 11.82 9.55 -46.67
CA PRO A 23 11.54 10.56 -45.67
C PRO A 23 12.04 10.04 -44.32
N GLU A 24 12.99 10.75 -43.74
CA GLU A 24 13.38 10.50 -42.36
C GLU A 24 12.09 10.39 -41.55
N ALA A 25 11.84 9.22 -41.00
CA ALA A 25 10.77 9.04 -40.02
C ALA A 25 11.06 10.07 -38.94
N ARG A 26 10.42 11.23 -39.03
CA ARG A 26 10.36 12.15 -37.90
C ARG A 26 9.66 11.35 -36.83
N ASP A 27 10.44 10.83 -35.90
CA ASP A 27 9.91 10.41 -34.61
C ASP A 27 9.08 11.60 -34.11
N VAL A 28 7.77 11.52 -34.31
CA VAL A 28 6.84 12.38 -33.65
C VAL A 28 6.98 11.99 -32.19
N VAL A 29 7.86 12.69 -31.49
CA VAL A 29 7.95 12.63 -30.06
C VAL A 29 6.55 13.01 -29.58
N LYS A 30 5.72 11.98 -29.36
CA LYS A 30 4.42 12.13 -28.74
C LYS A 30 4.72 12.69 -27.35
N VAL A 31 4.60 14.00 -27.21
CA VAL A 31 4.73 14.66 -25.91
C VAL A 31 3.56 14.12 -25.10
N SER A 32 3.81 13.05 -24.37
CA SER A 32 2.81 12.48 -23.47
C SER A 32 2.59 13.49 -22.35
N LYS A 33 1.33 13.78 -22.04
CA LYS A 33 0.98 14.68 -20.96
C LYS A 33 1.10 13.89 -19.65
N PRO A 34 1.65 14.50 -18.59
CA PRO A 34 1.60 13.91 -17.27
C PRO A 34 0.17 13.58 -16.88
N ILE A 35 -0.09 12.37 -16.45
CA ILE A 35 -1.42 11.92 -16.04
C ILE A 35 -1.57 11.84 -14.52
N ALA A 36 -0.45 11.74 -13.81
CA ALA A 36 -0.43 11.73 -12.36
C ALA A 36 0.81 12.45 -11.80
N LEU A 37 0.68 12.95 -10.60
CA LEU A 37 1.73 13.57 -9.78
C LEU A 37 1.95 12.72 -8.54
N ILE A 38 3.19 12.48 -8.15
CA ILE A 38 3.52 11.89 -6.83
C ILE A 38 3.31 12.95 -5.75
N LYS A 39 2.31 12.77 -4.90
CA LYS A 39 2.00 13.68 -3.78
C LYS A 39 2.86 13.40 -2.56
N ALA A 40 3.11 12.12 -2.32
CA ALA A 40 3.90 11.65 -1.19
C ALA A 40 4.35 10.22 -1.42
N LEU A 41 5.44 9.83 -0.83
CA LEU A 41 5.97 8.47 -0.90
C LEU A 41 6.91 8.17 0.27
N SER A 42 7.06 6.89 0.61
CA SER A 42 8.03 6.39 1.58
C SER A 42 8.40 4.94 1.28
N GLY A 43 9.54 4.52 1.78
CA GLY A 43 10.04 3.16 1.60
C GLY A 43 10.73 2.95 0.25
N SER A 44 10.98 1.69 -0.10
CA SER A 44 11.66 1.33 -1.34
C SER A 44 10.65 1.17 -2.47
N LEU A 45 10.77 2.03 -3.48
CA LEU A 45 9.90 2.06 -4.67
C LEU A 45 10.72 1.91 -5.95
N VAL A 46 10.12 1.28 -6.96
CA VAL A 46 10.67 1.21 -8.31
C VAL A 46 9.58 1.65 -9.29
N TYR A 47 9.90 2.63 -10.13
CA TYR A 47 9.03 3.07 -11.21
C TYR A 47 9.57 2.59 -12.55
N THR A 48 8.69 2.05 -13.37
CA THR A 48 8.98 1.71 -14.77
C THR A 48 7.97 2.44 -15.65
N GLY A 49 8.45 3.46 -16.36
CA GLY A 49 7.61 4.22 -17.30
C GLY A 49 7.20 3.40 -18.54
N ASP A 50 6.22 3.87 -19.30
CA ASP A 50 5.69 3.19 -20.49
C ASP A 50 6.75 2.88 -21.56
N ARG A 51 7.87 3.60 -21.56
CA ARG A 51 9.01 3.36 -22.47
C ARG A 51 10.06 2.40 -21.88
N GLY A 52 9.76 1.75 -20.75
CA GLY A 52 10.67 0.81 -20.10
C GLY A 52 11.81 1.46 -19.31
N LEU A 53 11.84 2.79 -19.16
CA LEU A 53 12.83 3.48 -18.34
C LEU A 53 12.50 3.24 -16.86
N MET A 54 13.49 2.71 -16.13
CA MET A 54 13.36 2.44 -14.71
C MET A 54 13.97 3.57 -13.88
N SER A 55 13.27 3.96 -12.81
CA SER A 55 13.78 4.88 -11.79
C SER A 55 13.55 4.33 -10.40
N LYS A 56 14.54 4.47 -9.52
CA LYS A 56 14.48 4.18 -8.09
C LYS A 56 14.53 5.45 -7.24
N ASP A 57 14.71 6.60 -7.86
CA ASP A 57 14.89 7.90 -7.21
C ASP A 57 13.62 8.77 -7.37
N LEU A 58 12.45 8.15 -7.14
CA LEU A 58 11.17 8.87 -7.15
C LEU A 58 11.11 9.92 -6.03
N LYS A 59 10.51 11.06 -6.32
CA LYS A 59 10.36 12.18 -5.39
C LYS A 59 8.95 12.73 -5.41
N GLU A 60 8.58 13.37 -4.33
CA GLU A 60 7.40 14.22 -4.28
C GLU A 60 7.50 15.31 -5.35
N GLY A 61 6.42 15.52 -6.09
CA GLY A 61 6.35 16.45 -7.22
C GLY A 61 6.72 15.83 -8.57
N ASP A 62 7.21 14.60 -8.63
CA ASP A 62 7.48 13.94 -9.90
C ASP A 62 6.19 13.73 -10.69
N SER A 63 6.22 14.15 -11.95
CA SER A 63 5.12 13.98 -12.90
C SER A 63 5.30 12.69 -13.68
N LEU A 64 4.24 11.87 -13.75
CA LEU A 64 4.25 10.55 -14.36
C LEU A 64 3.31 10.52 -15.58
N GLU A 65 3.79 9.96 -16.68
CA GLU A 65 3.05 9.83 -17.94
C GLU A 65 2.24 8.52 -18.06
N GLY A 66 2.40 7.64 -17.06
CA GLY A 66 1.89 6.28 -17.02
C GLY A 66 3.01 5.30 -16.67
N GLY A 67 2.69 4.02 -16.60
CA GLY A 67 3.67 2.99 -16.28
C GLY A 67 3.33 2.20 -15.03
N THR A 68 4.36 1.61 -14.40
CA THR A 68 4.21 0.75 -13.24
C THR A 68 5.03 1.28 -12.08
N ILE A 69 4.43 1.35 -10.89
CA ILE A 69 5.12 1.58 -9.61
C ILE A 69 5.02 0.32 -8.77
N GLU A 70 6.16 -0.12 -8.24
CA GLU A 70 6.29 -1.28 -7.37
C GLU A 70 6.74 -0.83 -5.98
N GLY A 71 5.97 -1.19 -4.95
CA GLY A 71 6.38 -1.15 -3.55
C GLY A 71 7.17 -2.41 -3.22
N MET A 72 8.45 -2.27 -2.84
CA MET A 72 9.36 -3.39 -2.66
C MET A 72 9.40 -3.90 -1.22
N THR A 73 8.87 -3.14 -0.28
CA THR A 73 8.92 -3.43 1.16
C THR A 73 7.55 -3.27 1.82
N PRO A 74 7.27 -3.95 2.95
CA PRO A 74 5.98 -3.86 3.64
C PRO A 74 5.63 -2.46 4.15
N ASP A 75 6.63 -1.62 4.38
CA ASP A 75 6.51 -0.22 4.82
C ASP A 75 6.47 0.77 3.67
N ALA A 76 6.63 0.30 2.42
CA ALA A 76 6.53 1.16 1.25
C ALA A 76 5.09 1.67 1.08
N TRP A 77 4.97 2.94 0.70
CA TRP A 77 3.71 3.52 0.28
C TRP A 77 3.94 4.73 -0.63
N PHE A 78 2.97 5.02 -1.47
CA PHE A 78 2.96 6.22 -2.30
C PHE A 78 1.53 6.70 -2.59
N GLU A 79 1.40 7.99 -2.80
CA GLU A 79 0.15 8.64 -3.17
C GLU A 79 0.30 9.33 -4.53
N LEU A 80 -0.61 9.01 -5.43
CA LEU A 80 -0.73 9.67 -6.74
C LEU A 80 -1.93 10.60 -6.74
N GLU A 81 -1.77 11.79 -7.33
CA GLU A 81 -2.87 12.68 -7.69
C GLU A 81 -2.98 12.74 -9.20
N PHE A 82 -4.14 12.42 -9.72
CA PHE A 82 -4.45 12.52 -11.14
C PHE A 82 -4.88 13.96 -11.51
N SER A 83 -4.85 14.27 -12.81
CA SER A 83 -5.16 15.62 -13.33
C SER A 83 -6.56 16.12 -13.00
N ASP A 84 -7.51 15.25 -12.67
CA ASP A 84 -8.87 15.58 -12.22
C ASP A 84 -8.97 15.77 -10.70
N GLY A 85 -7.85 15.70 -9.97
CA GLY A 85 -7.80 15.79 -8.51
C GLY A 85 -8.19 14.49 -7.79
N SER A 86 -8.46 13.39 -8.50
CA SER A 86 -8.60 12.08 -7.88
C SER A 86 -7.28 11.64 -7.27
N THR A 87 -7.33 11.07 -6.07
CA THR A 87 -6.13 10.56 -5.38
C THR A 87 -6.19 9.06 -5.18
N VAL A 88 -5.04 8.42 -5.28
CA VAL A 88 -4.86 6.97 -5.11
C VAL A 88 -3.64 6.75 -4.23
N MET A 89 -3.81 6.01 -3.15
CA MET A 89 -2.74 5.61 -2.24
C MET A 89 -2.54 4.10 -2.30
N ILE A 90 -1.30 3.68 -2.43
CA ILE A 90 -0.88 2.28 -2.46
C ILE A 90 0.02 2.02 -1.26
N THR A 91 -0.13 0.85 -0.63
CA THR A 91 0.62 0.49 0.57
C THR A 91 1.15 -0.94 0.51
N GLY A 92 2.31 -1.15 1.11
CA GLY A 92 2.95 -2.45 1.25
C GLY A 92 3.68 -2.94 -0.01
N VAL A 93 4.01 -4.22 -0.01
CA VAL A 93 4.50 -4.90 -1.22
C VAL A 93 3.37 -4.88 -2.23
N SER A 94 3.58 -4.17 -3.34
CA SER A 94 2.51 -3.83 -4.27
C SER A 94 3.03 -3.64 -5.68
N MET A 95 2.15 -3.79 -6.67
CA MET A 95 2.44 -3.48 -8.06
C MET A 95 1.22 -2.82 -8.69
N LEU A 96 1.33 -1.53 -8.98
CA LEU A 96 0.30 -0.74 -9.66
C LEU A 96 0.79 -0.31 -11.05
N THR A 97 0.06 -0.69 -12.10
CA THR A 97 0.20 -0.12 -13.44
C THR A 97 -0.94 0.85 -13.68
N PHE A 98 -0.67 2.01 -14.27
CA PHE A 98 -1.69 3.04 -14.52
C PHE A 98 -1.49 3.73 -15.87
N SER A 99 -2.60 4.12 -16.48
CA SER A 99 -2.64 4.88 -17.73
C SER A 99 -3.91 5.74 -17.79
N ASP A 100 -3.90 6.78 -18.62
CA ASP A 100 -5.06 7.63 -18.93
C ASP A 100 -5.03 8.05 -20.41
N GLU A 101 -5.83 7.40 -21.20
CA GLU A 101 -6.08 7.73 -22.62
C GLU A 101 -7.50 8.32 -22.80
N GLY A 102 -7.90 9.21 -21.90
CA GLY A 102 -9.25 9.76 -21.81
C GLY A 102 -10.20 8.88 -20.98
N GLN A 103 -9.67 7.84 -20.36
CA GLN A 103 -10.28 7.02 -19.33
C GLN A 103 -9.17 6.44 -18.45
N LYS A 104 -9.24 6.66 -17.14
CA LYS A 104 -8.25 6.15 -16.18
C LYS A 104 -8.36 4.64 -16.04
N LYS A 105 -7.24 3.96 -16.26
CA LYS A 105 -7.11 2.50 -16.12
C LYS A 105 -5.98 2.19 -15.15
N LEU A 106 -6.32 1.53 -14.06
CA LEU A 106 -5.39 1.11 -13.03
C LEU A 106 -5.41 -0.41 -12.92
N ARG A 107 -4.24 -1.03 -12.88
CA ARG A 107 -4.10 -2.47 -12.68
C ARG A 107 -3.31 -2.72 -11.41
N LEU A 108 -3.99 -3.19 -10.38
CA LEU A 108 -3.38 -3.60 -9.12
C LEU A 108 -3.15 -5.12 -9.16
N LYS A 109 -1.89 -5.53 -9.26
CA LYS A 109 -1.54 -6.95 -9.29
C LYS A 109 -1.58 -7.56 -7.89
N GLU A 110 -1.10 -6.81 -6.90
CA GLU A 110 -1.11 -7.16 -5.48
C GLU A 110 -0.93 -5.90 -4.61
N GLY A 111 -1.30 -5.99 -3.34
CA GLY A 111 -1.15 -4.93 -2.34
C GLY A 111 -2.46 -4.24 -1.97
N GLY A 112 -2.34 -3.30 -1.06
CA GLY A 112 -3.42 -2.44 -0.61
C GLY A 112 -3.54 -1.18 -1.46
N PHE A 113 -4.78 -0.84 -1.81
CA PHE A 113 -5.14 0.30 -2.64
C PHE A 113 -6.28 1.06 -1.95
N SER A 114 -6.16 2.36 -1.81
CA SER A 114 -7.27 3.22 -1.42
C SER A 114 -7.37 4.43 -2.35
N ALA A 115 -8.58 4.87 -2.65
CA ALA A 115 -8.82 5.95 -3.59
C ALA A 115 -9.95 6.87 -3.14
N ASN A 116 -9.74 8.16 -3.41
CA ASN A 116 -10.78 9.17 -3.41
C ASN A 116 -10.93 9.68 -4.84
N VAL A 117 -11.95 9.16 -5.53
CA VAL A 117 -12.18 9.42 -6.95
C VAL A 117 -13.22 10.52 -7.12
N ASN A 118 -12.83 11.59 -7.80
CA ASN A 118 -13.75 12.65 -8.19
C ASN A 118 -14.74 12.15 -9.27
N PRO A 119 -15.89 12.80 -9.46
CA PRO A 119 -16.85 12.40 -10.48
C PRO A 119 -16.21 12.23 -11.85
N GLN A 120 -16.36 11.05 -12.44
CA GLN A 120 -15.82 10.72 -13.76
C GLN A 120 -16.83 11.07 -14.86
N PRO A 121 -16.37 11.38 -16.08
CA PRO A 121 -17.25 11.64 -17.20
C PRO A 121 -18.19 10.47 -17.48
N GLU A 122 -19.42 10.77 -17.92
CA GLU A 122 -20.41 9.77 -18.27
C GLU A 122 -19.86 8.76 -19.31
N GLY A 123 -20.09 7.49 -19.07
CA GLY A 123 -19.58 6.40 -19.91
C GLY A 123 -18.07 6.13 -19.82
N LYS A 124 -17.34 6.86 -18.95
CA LYS A 124 -15.88 6.72 -18.78
C LYS A 124 -15.50 6.54 -17.30
N PRO A 125 -15.99 5.50 -16.60
CA PRO A 125 -15.61 5.25 -15.23
C PRO A 125 -14.09 5.05 -15.11
N MET A 126 -13.52 5.37 -13.96
CA MET A 126 -12.18 4.87 -13.62
C MET A 126 -12.26 3.36 -13.50
N LEU A 127 -11.37 2.64 -14.17
CA LEU A 127 -11.29 1.18 -14.13
C LEU A 127 -10.15 0.75 -13.21
N VAL A 128 -10.47 -0.09 -12.23
CA VAL A 128 -9.46 -0.74 -11.38
C VAL A 128 -9.53 -2.24 -11.61
N LEU A 129 -8.50 -2.78 -12.24
CA LEU A 129 -8.38 -4.20 -12.59
C LEU A 129 -7.44 -4.90 -11.61
N THR A 130 -7.91 -6.00 -11.05
CA THR A 130 -7.09 -6.94 -10.27
C THR A 130 -6.95 -8.27 -11.00
N ARG A 131 -6.36 -9.29 -10.39
CA ARG A 131 -6.29 -10.65 -10.95
C ARG A 131 -7.66 -11.34 -11.02
N THR A 132 -8.60 -10.95 -10.14
CA THR A 132 -9.88 -11.64 -9.95
C THR A 132 -11.10 -10.79 -10.28
N ALA A 133 -10.96 -9.46 -10.34
CA ALA A 133 -12.07 -8.55 -10.52
C ALA A 133 -11.72 -7.29 -11.33
N LEU A 134 -12.75 -6.72 -11.93
CA LEU A 134 -12.79 -5.37 -12.49
C LEU A 134 -13.75 -4.52 -11.63
N PHE A 135 -13.29 -3.34 -11.22
CA PHE A 135 -14.08 -2.34 -10.50
C PHE A 135 -14.27 -1.11 -11.38
N GLU A 136 -15.53 -0.70 -11.60
CA GLU A 136 -15.91 0.49 -12.35
C GLU A 136 -16.37 1.57 -11.37
N VAL A 137 -15.68 2.71 -11.37
CA VAL A 137 -15.80 3.77 -10.36
C VAL A 137 -16.18 5.09 -11.02
N MET A 138 -17.30 5.68 -10.62
CA MET A 138 -17.80 6.95 -11.16
C MET A 138 -17.53 8.18 -10.30
N GLY A 139 -17.16 7.99 -9.03
CA GLY A 139 -16.94 9.06 -8.04
C GLY A 139 -17.22 8.49 -6.66
N THR A 140 -16.18 8.03 -5.98
CA THR A 140 -16.35 7.11 -4.84
C THR A 140 -15.10 7.13 -3.98
N ARG A 141 -15.28 6.96 -2.67
CA ARG A 141 -14.19 6.59 -1.75
C ARG A 141 -14.26 5.11 -1.46
N PHE A 142 -13.18 4.42 -1.74
CA PHE A 142 -13.12 2.97 -1.58
C PHE A 142 -11.69 2.46 -1.38
N SER A 143 -11.58 1.22 -0.94
CA SER A 143 -10.31 0.50 -0.88
C SER A 143 -10.42 -0.87 -1.55
N VAL A 144 -9.29 -1.38 -2.01
CA VAL A 144 -9.14 -2.72 -2.59
C VAL A 144 -7.91 -3.38 -1.99
N ASP A 145 -8.07 -4.56 -1.43
CA ASP A 145 -6.97 -5.44 -1.09
C ASP A 145 -6.87 -6.54 -2.14
N ALA A 146 -5.80 -6.51 -2.94
CA ALA A 146 -5.57 -7.46 -4.03
C ALA A 146 -4.56 -8.54 -3.62
N ALA A 147 -4.97 -9.78 -3.76
CA ALA A 147 -4.13 -10.97 -3.59
C ALA A 147 -4.17 -11.84 -4.85
N ALA A 148 -3.41 -12.93 -4.86
CA ALA A 148 -3.30 -13.81 -6.02
C ALA A 148 -4.64 -14.45 -6.43
N THR A 149 -5.50 -14.79 -5.45
CA THR A 149 -6.74 -15.57 -5.64
C THR A 149 -8.02 -14.84 -5.28
N ALA A 150 -7.90 -13.64 -4.71
CA ALA A 150 -9.05 -12.83 -4.27
C ALA A 150 -8.74 -11.35 -4.37
N ALA A 151 -9.79 -10.54 -4.57
CA ALA A 151 -9.75 -9.10 -4.36
C ALA A 151 -10.94 -8.72 -3.48
N THR A 152 -10.67 -7.98 -2.40
CA THR A 152 -11.69 -7.46 -1.50
C THR A 152 -11.88 -5.97 -1.81
N LEU A 153 -13.08 -5.59 -2.22
CA LEU A 153 -13.49 -4.20 -2.38
C LEU A 153 -14.27 -3.77 -1.13
N THR A 154 -13.91 -2.63 -0.58
CA THR A 154 -14.66 -1.97 0.50
C THR A 154 -15.04 -0.56 0.06
N VAL A 155 -16.31 -0.19 0.13
CA VAL A 155 -16.81 1.13 -0.27
C VAL A 155 -17.16 1.95 0.96
N SER A 156 -16.50 3.11 1.12
CA SER A 156 -16.74 4.04 2.23
C SER A 156 -17.77 5.09 1.87
N GLU A 157 -17.78 5.56 0.62
CA GLU A 157 -18.71 6.58 0.12
C GLU A 157 -19.04 6.32 -1.36
N GLY A 158 -20.30 6.51 -1.74
CA GLY A 158 -20.76 6.30 -3.11
C GLY A 158 -21.05 4.84 -3.42
N ARG A 159 -20.73 4.40 -4.62
CA ARG A 159 -20.92 3.02 -5.08
C ARG A 159 -19.97 2.63 -6.18
N VAL A 160 -19.63 1.35 -6.25
CA VAL A 160 -18.73 0.75 -7.22
C VAL A 160 -19.40 -0.48 -7.83
N ARG A 161 -19.31 -0.63 -9.15
CA ARG A 161 -19.66 -1.89 -9.79
C ARG A 161 -18.46 -2.82 -9.76
N ALA A 162 -18.62 -3.99 -9.13
CA ALA A 162 -17.62 -5.05 -9.07
C ALA A 162 -18.02 -6.18 -10.01
N THR A 163 -17.13 -6.52 -10.95
CA THR A 163 -17.31 -7.65 -11.89
C THR A 163 -16.22 -8.68 -11.63
N ARG A 164 -16.63 -9.90 -11.28
CA ARG A 164 -15.69 -11.02 -11.13
C ARG A 164 -15.28 -11.55 -12.49
N LEU A 165 -13.96 -11.69 -12.74
CA LEU A 165 -13.44 -12.05 -14.06
C LEU A 165 -13.67 -13.53 -14.43
N SER A 166 -13.78 -14.44 -13.45
CA SER A 166 -13.90 -15.87 -13.73
C SER A 166 -15.24 -16.29 -14.35
N ASP A 167 -16.32 -15.56 -14.06
CA ASP A 167 -17.68 -15.88 -14.52
C ASP A 167 -18.47 -14.66 -15.03
N SER A 168 -17.82 -13.49 -15.07
CA SER A 168 -18.42 -12.21 -15.50
C SER A 168 -19.64 -11.78 -14.66
N LYS A 169 -19.85 -12.35 -13.50
CA LYS A 169 -20.88 -11.87 -12.57
C LYS A 169 -20.54 -10.49 -12.06
N SER A 170 -21.56 -9.62 -12.01
CA SER A 170 -21.41 -8.24 -11.57
C SER A 170 -22.36 -7.93 -10.43
N VAL A 171 -21.93 -7.07 -9.51
CA VAL A 171 -22.74 -6.57 -8.41
C VAL A 171 -22.40 -5.11 -8.15
N GLU A 172 -23.38 -4.33 -7.71
CA GLU A 172 -23.17 -2.96 -7.22
C GLU A 172 -22.91 -3.00 -5.72
N VAL A 173 -21.79 -2.40 -5.29
CA VAL A 173 -21.37 -2.31 -3.89
C VAL A 173 -21.55 -0.87 -3.44
N SER A 174 -22.47 -0.64 -2.50
CA SER A 174 -22.77 0.67 -1.94
C SER A 174 -21.89 1.00 -0.75
N ALA A 175 -21.90 2.27 -0.32
CA ALA A 175 -21.24 2.71 0.90
C ALA A 175 -21.57 1.83 2.11
N GLN A 176 -20.59 1.56 2.97
CA GLN A 176 -20.65 0.67 4.14
C GLN A 176 -20.83 -0.82 3.78
N TYR A 177 -20.52 -1.20 2.55
CA TYR A 177 -20.49 -2.60 2.13
C TYR A 177 -19.11 -2.97 1.60
N ARG A 178 -18.82 -4.26 1.69
CA ARG A 178 -17.67 -4.90 1.05
C ARG A 178 -18.12 -6.06 0.18
N VAL A 179 -17.25 -6.46 -0.75
CA VAL A 179 -17.42 -7.70 -1.53
C VAL A 179 -16.08 -8.37 -1.75
N VAL A 180 -16.07 -9.70 -1.68
CA VAL A 180 -14.89 -10.51 -1.99
C VAL A 180 -15.08 -11.15 -3.36
N ALA A 181 -14.24 -10.76 -4.31
CA ALA A 181 -14.21 -11.35 -5.65
C ALA A 181 -13.17 -12.47 -5.71
N SER A 182 -13.62 -13.70 -5.51
CA SER A 182 -12.85 -14.94 -5.57
C SER A 182 -13.66 -16.03 -6.25
N GLN A 183 -13.02 -17.05 -6.82
CA GLN A 183 -13.72 -18.19 -7.42
C GLN A 183 -14.50 -19.03 -6.40
N ASN A 184 -14.08 -19.06 -5.15
CA ASN A 184 -14.62 -19.93 -4.10
C ASN A 184 -15.70 -19.26 -3.24
N TYR A 185 -16.03 -18.01 -3.51
CA TYR A 185 -17.02 -17.25 -2.75
C TYR A 185 -18.13 -16.72 -3.65
N GLU A 186 -19.34 -16.63 -3.12
CA GLU A 186 -20.41 -15.93 -3.83
C GLU A 186 -20.08 -14.43 -3.90
N LEU A 187 -20.38 -13.81 -5.04
CA LEU A 187 -20.16 -12.37 -5.23
C LEU A 187 -21.37 -11.61 -4.66
N ILE A 188 -21.44 -11.51 -3.33
CA ILE A 188 -22.53 -10.86 -2.61
C ILE A 188 -21.94 -9.74 -1.76
N PRO A 189 -22.48 -8.50 -1.84
CA PRO A 189 -22.09 -7.44 -0.93
C PRO A 189 -22.53 -7.73 0.49
N GLU A 190 -21.59 -7.63 1.42
CA GLU A 190 -21.83 -7.77 2.85
C GLU A 190 -21.71 -6.40 3.52
N ARG A 191 -22.65 -6.08 4.42
CA ARG A 191 -22.54 -4.87 5.23
C ARG A 191 -21.33 -4.97 6.15
N LEU A 192 -20.54 -3.91 6.21
CA LEU A 192 -19.46 -3.83 7.18
C LEU A 192 -20.01 -3.85 8.59
N PRO A 193 -19.40 -4.60 9.52
CA PRO A 193 -19.79 -4.55 10.92
C PRO A 193 -19.55 -3.14 11.48
N ASP A 194 -20.37 -2.77 12.47
CA ASP A 194 -20.18 -1.50 13.16
C ASP A 194 -18.82 -1.45 13.84
N SER A 195 -18.19 -0.28 13.82
CA SER A 195 -16.89 -0.09 14.44
C SER A 195 -16.93 -0.30 15.95
N VAL A 196 -15.84 -0.78 16.51
CA VAL A 196 -15.65 -0.98 17.95
C VAL A 196 -14.54 -0.08 18.49
N PHE A 197 -14.57 0.18 19.80
CA PHE A 197 -13.59 1.06 20.47
C PHE A 197 -12.70 0.32 21.45
N THR A 198 -12.80 -1.00 21.50
CA THR A 198 -12.00 -1.88 22.34
C THR A 198 -11.44 -3.01 21.53
N TRP A 199 -10.24 -3.46 21.88
CA TRP A 199 -9.60 -4.57 21.20
C TRP A 199 -8.57 -5.22 22.12
N GLN A 200 -8.31 -6.51 21.90
CA GLN A 200 -7.26 -7.25 22.59
C GLN A 200 -6.57 -8.19 21.62
N SER A 201 -5.24 -8.25 21.72
CA SER A 201 -4.42 -9.19 20.96
C SER A 201 -4.77 -10.65 21.30
N GLN A 202 -4.74 -11.50 20.26
CA GLN A 202 -4.89 -12.95 20.39
C GLN A 202 -3.68 -13.61 19.74
N PHE A 203 -2.69 -13.99 20.56
CA PHE A 203 -1.50 -14.66 20.05
C PHE A 203 -1.72 -16.16 19.96
N GLU A 204 -2.44 -16.59 18.91
CA GLU A 204 -2.81 -17.98 18.66
C GLU A 204 -2.00 -18.55 17.50
N LYS A 205 -1.76 -19.87 17.57
CA LYS A 205 -1.07 -20.59 16.50
C LYS A 205 -1.85 -20.46 15.18
N GLY A 206 -1.12 -20.13 14.11
CA GLY A 206 -1.70 -20.04 12.75
C GLY A 206 -2.43 -18.74 12.45
N LYS A 207 -2.68 -17.85 13.42
CA LYS A 207 -3.17 -16.50 13.13
C LYS A 207 -2.03 -15.64 12.57
N LYS A 208 -2.30 -14.94 11.47
CA LYS A 208 -1.34 -14.02 10.86
C LYS A 208 -1.20 -12.78 11.75
N GLN A 209 -0.16 -12.78 12.57
CA GLN A 209 0.31 -11.57 13.26
C GLN A 209 0.99 -10.63 12.23
N GLY A 210 1.32 -9.42 12.64
CA GLY A 210 2.13 -8.52 11.80
C GLY A 210 3.58 -9.01 11.70
N ASN A 211 4.46 -8.50 12.57
CA ASN A 211 5.85 -8.91 12.69
C ASN A 211 6.10 -9.49 14.08
N GLY A 212 7.02 -10.44 14.21
CA GLY A 212 7.40 -11.10 15.44
C GLY A 212 7.32 -12.62 15.33
N ASP A 213 8.19 -13.32 16.07
CA ASP A 213 8.14 -14.77 16.19
C ASP A 213 7.08 -15.15 17.22
N TRP A 214 6.13 -15.97 16.81
CA TRP A 214 5.14 -16.51 17.73
C TRP A 214 5.75 -17.64 18.56
N ILE A 215 5.70 -17.50 19.88
CA ILE A 215 6.18 -18.48 20.86
C ILE A 215 4.96 -19.08 21.57
N PRO A 216 4.81 -20.42 21.58
CA PRO A 216 3.71 -21.08 22.25
C PRO A 216 3.78 -20.90 23.77
N ALA A 217 2.63 -21.00 24.43
CA ALA A 217 2.58 -21.05 25.89
C ALA A 217 3.41 -22.22 26.43
N GLN A 218 4.19 -21.97 27.48
CA GLN A 218 5.03 -22.99 28.13
C GLN A 218 5.04 -22.79 29.65
N GLY A 219 4.59 -23.80 30.39
CA GLY A 219 4.44 -23.69 31.83
C GLY A 219 3.46 -22.57 32.21
N ASN A 220 3.92 -21.61 33.00
CA ASN A 220 3.15 -20.44 33.41
C ASN A 220 3.29 -19.24 32.46
N GLU A 221 4.10 -19.36 31.39
CA GLU A 221 4.32 -18.30 30.44
C GLU A 221 3.25 -18.38 29.32
N PRO A 222 2.47 -17.35 29.08
CA PRO A 222 1.46 -17.35 28.02
C PRO A 222 2.11 -17.34 26.63
N ALA A 223 1.35 -17.72 25.60
CA ALA A 223 1.78 -17.51 24.23
C ALA A 223 2.04 -16.02 23.98
N HIS A 224 3.11 -15.72 23.26
CA HIS A 224 3.57 -14.34 23.08
C HIS A 224 4.28 -14.14 21.73
N LEU A 225 4.52 -12.90 21.37
CA LEU A 225 5.40 -12.54 20.26
C LEU A 225 6.78 -12.13 20.79
N ARG A 226 7.84 -12.62 20.15
CA ARG A 226 9.22 -12.18 20.34
C ARG A 226 9.64 -11.28 19.19
N ALA A 227 10.36 -10.21 19.53
CA ALA A 227 10.87 -9.27 18.54
C ALA A 227 11.85 -9.94 17.56
N ILE A 228 11.70 -9.58 16.29
CA ILE A 228 12.57 -10.02 15.18
C ILE A 228 13.32 -8.82 14.60
N PRO A 229 14.53 -9.04 14.04
CA PRO A 229 15.26 -7.98 13.37
C PRO A 229 14.54 -7.55 12.07
N TYR A 230 14.50 -6.24 11.85
CA TYR A 230 14.00 -5.60 10.64
C TYR A 230 15.00 -4.53 10.18
N THR A 231 15.46 -4.63 8.95
CA THR A 231 16.41 -3.66 8.38
C THR A 231 15.65 -2.48 7.79
N ILE A 232 15.91 -1.26 8.32
CA ILE A 232 15.24 -0.04 7.88
C ILE A 232 15.81 0.44 6.53
N ASP A 233 17.13 0.57 6.43
CA ASP A 233 17.83 1.00 5.23
C ASP A 233 19.18 0.30 5.15
N ALA A 234 19.42 -0.43 4.06
CA ALA A 234 20.66 -1.16 3.84
C ALA A 234 21.88 -0.25 3.61
N LYS A 235 21.66 1.05 3.35
CA LYS A 235 22.73 2.05 3.15
C LYS A 235 23.27 2.59 4.47
N LEU A 236 22.56 2.42 5.57
CA LEU A 236 23.03 2.83 6.90
C LEU A 236 24.11 1.89 7.42
N ASP A 237 24.87 2.36 8.41
CA ASP A 237 25.81 1.53 9.16
C ASP A 237 25.10 0.27 9.66
N PRO A 238 25.69 -0.94 9.56
CA PRO A 238 25.09 -2.18 10.05
C PRO A 238 24.56 -2.11 11.50
N GLN A 239 25.23 -1.33 12.37
CA GLN A 239 24.79 -1.11 13.75
C GLN A 239 23.60 -0.15 13.88
N GLN A 240 23.31 0.65 12.85
CA GLN A 240 22.28 1.69 12.89
C GLN A 240 21.10 1.42 11.93
N ARG A 241 21.03 0.24 11.34
CA ARG A 241 19.99 -0.09 10.34
C ARG A 241 18.96 -1.11 10.80
N THR A 242 19.10 -1.64 12.02
CA THR A 242 18.24 -2.74 12.47
C THR A 242 17.32 -2.28 13.60
N LEU A 243 16.03 -2.53 13.44
CA LEU A 243 15.05 -2.51 14.52
C LEU A 243 14.80 -3.94 14.98
N TYR A 244 14.52 -4.12 16.26
CA TYR A 244 13.97 -5.37 16.76
C TYR A 244 12.52 -5.13 17.11
N THR A 245 11.62 -5.63 16.26
CA THR A 245 10.22 -5.19 16.22
C THR A 245 9.23 -6.31 16.46
N ILE A 246 8.11 -5.92 17.06
CA ILE A 246 6.87 -6.69 17.16
C ILE A 246 5.76 -5.82 16.59
N SER A 247 4.89 -6.38 15.78
CA SER A 247 3.65 -5.73 15.41
C SER A 247 2.48 -6.73 15.36
N THR A 248 1.29 -6.26 15.66
CA THR A 248 0.07 -7.04 15.54
C THR A 248 -0.99 -6.26 14.78
N LYS A 249 -1.66 -6.91 13.84
CA LYS A 249 -2.80 -6.33 13.14
C LYS A 249 -3.97 -6.19 14.11
N VAL A 250 -4.60 -5.03 14.13
CA VAL A 250 -5.77 -4.72 14.95
C VAL A 250 -7.04 -4.91 14.12
N THR A 251 -7.22 -4.10 13.08
CA THR A 251 -8.30 -4.30 12.12
C THR A 251 -7.88 -5.35 11.09
N GLN A 252 -8.70 -6.38 10.95
CA GLN A 252 -8.52 -7.48 9.99
C GLN A 252 -9.74 -7.54 9.07
N GLU A 253 -9.59 -8.21 7.93
CA GLU A 253 -10.62 -8.27 6.88
C GLU A 253 -12.01 -8.72 7.38
N ASP A 254 -12.04 -9.66 8.34
CA ASP A 254 -13.28 -10.26 8.86
C ASP A 254 -13.69 -9.73 10.25
N SER A 255 -13.08 -8.65 10.72
CA SER A 255 -13.37 -8.07 12.03
C SER A 255 -13.88 -6.64 11.90
N PRO A 256 -14.66 -6.16 12.91
CA PRO A 256 -15.01 -4.75 12.99
C PRO A 256 -13.80 -3.85 12.97
N SER A 257 -13.89 -2.70 12.30
CA SER A 257 -12.89 -1.64 12.41
C SER A 257 -12.73 -1.18 13.85
N VAL A 258 -11.51 -1.13 14.35
CA VAL A 258 -11.23 -0.64 15.70
C VAL A 258 -10.83 0.83 15.61
N ILE A 259 -11.65 1.70 16.18
CA ILE A 259 -11.46 3.14 16.16
C ILE A 259 -10.84 3.61 17.47
N LEU A 260 -9.79 4.43 17.37
CA LEU A 260 -9.20 5.06 18.54
C LEU A 260 -10.02 6.29 18.96
N ALA A 261 -10.83 6.15 19.99
CA ALA A 261 -11.62 7.26 20.54
C ALA A 261 -10.77 8.15 21.47
N PRO A 262 -11.08 9.46 21.60
CA PRO A 262 -10.51 10.29 22.65
C PRO A 262 -10.70 9.67 24.03
N GLY A 263 -9.68 9.75 24.88
CA GLY A 263 -9.69 9.16 26.23
C GLY A 263 -9.40 7.66 26.29
N SER A 264 -9.27 6.96 25.13
CA SER A 264 -8.83 5.57 25.09
C SER A 264 -7.44 5.41 25.73
N ARG A 265 -7.12 4.20 26.17
CA ARG A 265 -5.82 3.80 26.70
C ARG A 265 -5.29 2.59 25.95
N ILE A 266 -3.97 2.50 25.81
CA ILE A 266 -3.30 1.34 25.24
C ILE A 266 -2.51 0.67 26.35
N ARG A 267 -2.85 -0.58 26.64
CA ARG A 267 -2.14 -1.37 27.65
C ARG A 267 -1.29 -2.42 26.97
N VAL A 268 -0.04 -2.53 27.40
CA VAL A 268 0.91 -3.51 26.88
C VAL A 268 1.53 -4.26 28.05
N GLN A 269 1.47 -5.59 27.97
CA GLN A 269 2.14 -6.50 28.90
C GLN A 269 3.21 -7.28 28.16
N GLY A 270 4.37 -7.37 28.75
CA GLY A 270 5.50 -8.04 28.12
C GLY A 270 6.67 -8.22 29.06
N LYS A 271 7.80 -8.60 28.49
CA LYS A 271 9.05 -8.86 29.21
C LYS A 271 10.22 -8.50 28.29
N MET A 272 11.37 -8.20 28.86
CA MET A 272 12.62 -8.09 28.12
C MET A 272 13.79 -8.58 28.94
N ASP A 273 14.82 -9.10 28.28
CA ASP A 273 16.00 -9.64 28.93
C ASP A 273 16.93 -8.51 29.43
N ASN A 274 17.07 -7.44 28.62
CA ASN A 274 17.90 -6.28 28.93
C ASN A 274 17.05 -5.02 28.90
N PRO A 275 16.92 -4.26 30.00
CA PRO A 275 16.17 -3.01 30.03
C PRO A 275 16.69 -2.02 29.00
N HIS A 276 15.78 -1.49 28.21
CA HIS A 276 16.07 -0.52 27.14
C HIS A 276 14.86 0.39 26.93
N LYS A 277 15.06 1.56 26.36
CA LYS A 277 13.95 2.41 25.90
C LYS A 277 13.24 1.73 24.74
N ILE A 278 11.91 1.74 24.75
CA ILE A 278 11.08 1.10 23.73
C ILE A 278 10.16 2.14 23.10
N TRP A 279 10.05 2.08 21.79
CA TRP A 279 9.06 2.80 21.02
C TRP A 279 7.79 1.96 20.93
N PHE A 280 6.65 2.53 21.33
CA PHE A 280 5.33 1.95 21.14
C PHE A 280 4.57 2.82 20.16
N GLY A 281 3.91 2.21 19.17
CA GLY A 281 3.25 2.97 18.12
C GLY A 281 2.01 2.34 17.54
N LEU A 282 1.36 3.18 16.74
CA LEU A 282 0.12 2.93 16.04
C LEU A 282 0.33 3.19 14.55
N THR A 283 -0.15 2.28 13.72
CA THR A 283 -0.40 2.57 12.31
C THR A 283 -1.88 2.86 12.15
N LEU A 284 -2.19 4.05 11.70
CA LEU A 284 -3.56 4.53 11.59
C LEU A 284 -4.00 4.67 10.13
N ARG A 285 -5.29 4.47 9.90
CA ARG A 285 -5.94 4.62 8.61
C ARG A 285 -7.08 5.62 8.71
N LYS A 286 -7.34 6.33 7.64
CA LYS A 286 -8.53 7.16 7.46
C LYS A 286 -9.75 6.25 7.29
N PRO A 287 -10.98 6.74 7.54
CA PRO A 287 -12.20 5.95 7.34
C PRO A 287 -12.38 5.40 5.91
N ASP A 288 -11.69 6.00 4.94
CA ASP A 288 -11.67 5.58 3.54
C ASP A 288 -10.58 4.53 3.23
N GLY A 289 -9.88 4.03 4.25
CA GLY A 289 -8.80 3.06 4.11
C GLY A 289 -7.43 3.67 3.85
N GLY A 290 -7.34 4.99 3.58
CA GLY A 290 -6.08 5.69 3.33
C GLY A 290 -5.20 5.75 4.56
N PHE A 291 -3.88 5.77 4.36
CA PHE A 291 -2.90 5.91 5.44
C PHE A 291 -3.06 7.28 6.15
N ALA A 292 -3.19 7.26 7.46
CA ALA A 292 -3.37 8.46 8.27
C ALA A 292 -2.11 8.86 9.06
N GLY A 293 -1.14 7.95 9.18
CA GLY A 293 0.13 8.18 9.84
C GLY A 293 0.56 7.04 10.76
N HIS A 294 1.83 7.11 11.17
CA HIS A 294 2.36 6.37 12.30
C HIS A 294 2.48 7.33 13.48
N PHE A 295 1.91 6.97 14.60
CA PHE A 295 2.01 7.73 15.85
C PHE A 295 2.73 6.91 16.88
N GLN A 296 3.64 7.50 17.65
CA GLN A 296 4.49 6.78 18.58
C GLN A 296 4.78 7.56 19.86
N ILE A 297 5.09 6.81 20.92
CA ILE A 297 5.61 7.28 22.19
C ILE A 297 6.84 6.49 22.56
N ILE A 298 7.79 7.14 23.24
CA ILE A 298 9.01 6.50 23.75
C ILE A 298 8.83 6.27 25.25
N VAL A 299 8.91 5.02 25.66
CA VAL A 299 8.92 4.64 27.07
C VAL A 299 10.39 4.47 27.49
N PRO A 300 10.87 5.23 28.50
CA PRO A 300 12.28 5.22 28.87
C PRO A 300 12.68 3.94 29.62
N THR A 301 13.98 3.66 29.62
CA THR A 301 14.59 2.44 30.17
C THR A 301 14.20 2.16 31.62
N GLU A 302 14.06 3.21 32.43
CA GLU A 302 13.77 3.14 33.87
C GLU A 302 12.42 2.49 34.21
N ARG A 303 11.54 2.42 33.22
CA ARG A 303 10.22 1.77 33.34
C ARG A 303 10.28 0.24 33.23
N PHE A 304 11.45 -0.32 32.94
CA PHE A 304 11.63 -1.75 32.70
C PHE A 304 12.64 -2.35 33.66
N ARG A 305 12.47 -3.65 33.99
CA ARG A 305 13.39 -4.46 34.77
C ARG A 305 13.75 -5.72 33.98
N ALA A 306 15.01 -6.13 34.04
CA ALA A 306 15.51 -7.31 33.37
C ALA A 306 14.75 -8.58 33.82
N GLY A 307 14.19 -9.30 32.87
CA GLY A 307 13.47 -10.54 33.08
C GLY A 307 12.15 -10.44 33.84
N GLU A 308 11.73 -9.25 34.28
CA GLU A 308 10.44 -9.04 34.94
C GLU A 308 9.34 -8.69 33.91
N ILE A 309 8.10 -9.08 34.25
CA ILE A 309 6.94 -8.70 33.45
C ILE A 309 6.65 -7.21 33.67
N PHE A 310 6.63 -6.43 32.59
CA PHE A 310 6.10 -5.08 32.61
C PHE A 310 4.60 -5.08 32.24
N ASP A 311 3.86 -4.18 32.85
CA ASP A 311 2.45 -3.89 32.56
C ASP A 311 2.30 -2.37 32.50
N ILE A 312 2.24 -1.82 31.32
CA ILE A 312 2.20 -0.38 31.09
C ILE A 312 0.92 0.04 30.41
N THR A 313 0.38 1.16 30.87
CA THR A 313 -0.76 1.83 30.22
C THR A 313 -0.27 3.14 29.63
N LEU A 314 -0.49 3.30 28.35
CA LEU A 314 -0.05 4.43 27.54
C LEU A 314 -1.25 5.31 27.21
N ASN A 315 -1.03 6.62 27.22
CA ASN A 315 -2.03 7.61 26.84
C ASN A 315 -1.83 8.03 25.38
N PRO A 316 -2.77 7.74 24.45
CA PRO A 316 -2.62 8.14 23.05
C PRO A 316 -2.52 9.66 22.82
N GLU A 317 -2.92 10.50 23.78
CA GLU A 317 -2.72 11.96 23.72
C GLU A 317 -1.24 12.35 23.73
N GLU A 318 -0.37 11.50 24.27
CA GLU A 318 1.07 11.70 24.35
C GLU A 318 1.82 11.17 23.12
N TYR A 319 1.10 10.53 22.19
CA TYR A 319 1.71 10.02 20.97
C TYR A 319 1.96 11.14 19.97
N HIS A 320 3.09 11.09 19.32
CA HIS A 320 3.49 12.04 18.29
C HIS A 320 3.58 11.36 16.93
N LEU A 321 3.27 12.10 15.89
CA LEU A 321 3.52 11.65 14.51
C LEU A 321 5.01 11.28 14.38
N ASP A 322 5.27 10.13 13.78
CA ASP A 322 6.64 9.65 13.53
C ASP A 322 7.45 10.75 12.82
N PRO A 323 8.61 11.15 13.38
CA PRO A 323 9.44 12.18 12.78
C PRO A 323 9.88 11.90 11.34
N SER A 324 9.97 10.65 10.92
CA SER A 324 10.29 10.26 9.54
C SER A 324 9.22 10.72 8.55
N LEU A 325 7.98 10.90 9.01
CA LEU A 325 6.83 11.31 8.21
C LEU A 325 6.61 12.83 8.18
N LYS A 326 7.46 13.64 8.83
CA LYS A 326 7.30 15.11 8.90
C LYS A 326 7.22 15.79 7.54
N LYS A 327 7.92 15.25 6.53
CA LYS A 327 7.91 15.80 5.17
C LYS A 327 6.52 15.72 4.53
N TRP A 328 5.69 14.78 4.96
CA TRP A 328 4.36 14.52 4.40
C TRP A 328 3.23 14.89 5.36
N ALA A 329 3.54 15.58 6.46
CA ALA A 329 2.59 15.89 7.52
C ALA A 329 1.32 16.63 7.04
N ALA A 330 1.39 17.35 5.91
CA ALA A 330 0.25 18.05 5.35
C ALA A 330 -0.90 17.12 4.90
N GLY A 331 -0.57 15.88 4.45
CA GLY A 331 -1.56 14.87 4.03
C GLY A 331 -1.96 13.89 5.13
N LEU A 332 -1.27 13.92 6.27
CA LEU A 332 -1.48 13.01 7.38
C LEU A 332 -2.37 13.62 8.47
N SER A 333 -2.88 12.77 9.36
CA SER A 333 -3.64 13.26 10.51
C SER A 333 -2.74 14.00 11.50
N LYS A 334 -3.29 15.03 12.16
CA LYS A 334 -2.60 15.76 13.23
C LYS A 334 -2.77 15.09 14.59
N THR A 335 -3.76 14.23 14.74
CA THR A 335 -4.06 13.51 15.98
C THR A 335 -4.35 12.04 15.69
N PRO A 336 -4.11 11.13 16.63
CA PRO A 336 -4.40 9.71 16.42
C PRO A 336 -5.88 9.35 16.58
N PHE A 337 -6.76 10.28 16.96
CA PHE A 337 -8.14 9.99 17.35
C PHE A 337 -9.12 10.00 16.17
N ASN A 338 -10.21 9.24 16.36
CA ASN A 338 -11.28 9.04 15.36
C ASN A 338 -10.77 8.43 14.05
N LEU A 339 -9.69 7.67 14.15
CA LEU A 339 -9.06 6.95 13.05
C LEU A 339 -9.10 5.45 13.33
N GLU A 340 -9.10 4.66 12.27
CA GLU A 340 -9.00 3.22 12.35
C GLU A 340 -7.57 2.80 12.72
N ILE A 341 -7.45 1.86 13.66
CA ILE A 341 -6.17 1.29 14.02
C ILE A 341 -5.88 0.08 13.12
N GLY A 342 -4.94 0.23 12.22
CA GLY A 342 -4.48 -0.87 11.37
C GLY A 342 -3.59 -1.85 12.13
N SER A 343 -2.63 -1.34 12.93
CA SER A 343 -1.74 -2.17 13.75
C SER A 343 -1.26 -1.44 14.99
N LEU A 344 -0.93 -2.23 16.03
CA LEU A 344 -0.11 -1.84 17.16
C LEU A 344 1.29 -2.42 16.98
N TRP A 345 2.32 -1.66 17.33
CA TRP A 345 3.70 -2.12 17.22
C TRP A 345 4.59 -1.56 18.33
N CYS A 346 5.69 -2.27 18.59
CA CYS A 346 6.77 -1.77 19.45
C CYS A 346 8.12 -2.26 18.92
N HIS A 347 9.18 -1.50 19.22
CA HIS A 347 10.53 -1.89 18.84
C HIS A 347 11.60 -1.28 19.76
N SER A 348 12.75 -1.92 19.79
CA SER A 348 14.02 -1.32 20.20
C SER A 348 14.84 -0.93 18.98
N LEU A 349 15.72 0.07 19.14
CA LEU A 349 16.68 0.48 18.12
C LEU A 349 18.02 -0.20 18.37
N TRP A 350 18.62 -0.77 17.36
CA TRP A 350 19.98 -1.25 17.24
C TRP A 350 20.33 -2.48 18.08
N ASP A 351 19.74 -2.64 19.29
CA ASP A 351 20.09 -3.70 20.21
C ASP A 351 18.98 -4.76 20.34
N PRO A 352 19.35 -6.07 20.29
CA PRO A 352 18.44 -7.16 20.56
C PRO A 352 18.23 -7.30 22.07
N VAL A 353 17.21 -6.62 22.60
CA VAL A 353 16.94 -6.57 24.05
C VAL A 353 16.10 -7.74 24.57
N GLY A 354 15.80 -8.72 23.71
CA GLY A 354 14.95 -9.85 24.07
C GLY A 354 13.50 -9.46 24.35
N LEU A 355 13.00 -8.42 23.67
CA LEU A 355 11.63 -7.92 23.84
C LEU A 355 10.60 -8.99 23.47
N GLN A 356 9.68 -9.24 24.40
CA GLN A 356 8.53 -10.13 24.27
C GLN A 356 7.26 -9.37 24.62
N VAL A 357 6.18 -9.60 23.88
CA VAL A 357 4.87 -9.03 24.17
C VAL A 357 3.87 -10.16 24.38
N HIS A 358 3.30 -10.19 25.58
CA HIS A 358 2.31 -11.18 26.00
C HIS A 358 0.89 -10.73 25.68
N LYS A 359 0.63 -9.40 25.68
CA LYS A 359 -0.69 -8.83 25.46
C LYS A 359 -0.60 -7.37 25.03
N MET A 360 -1.47 -6.99 24.10
CA MET A 360 -1.78 -5.60 23.78
C MET A 360 -3.30 -5.41 23.83
N GLU A 361 -3.76 -4.30 24.40
CA GLU A 361 -5.16 -3.97 24.55
C GLU A 361 -5.43 -2.51 24.20
N ILE A 362 -6.60 -2.26 23.61
CA ILE A 362 -7.18 -0.94 23.45
C ILE A 362 -8.39 -0.89 24.38
N ILE A 363 -8.35 0.02 25.33
CA ILE A 363 -9.35 0.19 26.37
C ILE A 363 -10.09 1.50 26.07
N SER A 364 -11.39 1.45 25.88
CA SER A 364 -12.22 2.64 25.64
C SER A 364 -12.27 3.50 26.92
N ALA A 365 -12.39 4.81 26.73
CA ALA A 365 -12.88 5.66 27.80
C ALA A 365 -14.30 5.23 28.16
N LYS A 366 -14.56 5.03 29.44
CA LYS A 366 -15.91 4.75 29.94
C LYS A 366 -16.81 5.97 29.80
#